data_55504dfe80a51c66279acb557513c0e5
#
_entry.id   55504dfe80a51c66279acb557513c0e5
#
_cell.length_a   1.000
_cell.length_b   1.000
_cell.length_c   1.000
_cell.angle_alpha   90.00
_cell.angle_beta   90.00
_cell.angle_gamma   90.00
#
_symmetry.space_group_name_H-M   'P 1'
#
loop_
_entity.id
_entity.type
_entity.pdbx_description
1 polymer ?
#
loop_
_entity_poly.entity_id
_entity_poly.type
_entity_poly.pdbx_seq_one_letter_code
_entity_poly.pdbx_strand_id
1 'polypeptide(L)'
;ECFQEVFRYFETAVYRRFDLPIQRFLLELAPFKSFDLDLARIVTGSHNAGEMLDWLQRNTSMLQYDGVLHFRFWEQFRPFLLWEMGREYPPERKRALMVRGGMYYELKEDYPNALDCYIQGQEHAKVSELLIRNAETFPGMAHYREMEKYYRKLPESDILASPALIQGMSMLCALVMDYEGSERWYGELQKFVEHCGRQDAAGKQARGRLAWLDISLPQRGVNGLTETIPAVFRLLMNKEVTLPSFSVTSALPSIMNGGKDFSDWSKRDDLLYRTLRVPVETVLGRDGLCLGDCGICLLYTSPSPRDTR
;
A
#
# COMPACT_ATOMS: atom_id res chain seq x y z
N GLU A 1 -6.36 -37.93 12.43
CA GLU A 1 -5.93 -38.67 13.63
C GLU A 1 -4.53 -38.24 14.07
N CYS A 2 -3.50 -38.29 13.24
CA CYS A 2 -2.12 -37.94 13.60
C CYS A 2 -1.96 -36.51 14.15
N PHE A 3 -2.68 -35.51 13.63
CA PHE A 3 -2.62 -34.11 14.09
C PHE A 3 -3.18 -33.93 15.51
N GLN A 4 -4.24 -34.66 15.85
CA GLN A 4 -4.86 -34.57 17.19
C GLN A 4 -3.96 -35.17 18.26
N GLU A 5 -3.25 -36.25 17.95
CA GLU A 5 -2.30 -36.88 18.88
C GLU A 5 -1.09 -35.97 19.17
N VAL A 6 -0.55 -35.33 18.12
CA VAL A 6 0.55 -34.36 18.26
C VAL A 6 0.13 -33.15 19.11
N PHE A 7 -1.06 -32.61 18.87
CA PHE A 7 -1.57 -31.47 19.67
C PHE A 7 -1.83 -31.86 21.11
N ARG A 8 -2.36 -33.07 21.37
CA ARG A 8 -2.53 -33.59 22.72
C ARG A 8 -1.22 -33.75 23.43
N TYR A 9 -0.17 -34.22 22.74
CA TYR A 9 1.18 -34.29 23.30
C TYR A 9 1.70 -32.90 23.66
N PHE A 10 1.62 -31.92 22.75
CA PHE A 10 2.04 -30.55 23.06
C PHE A 10 1.27 -29.95 24.23
N GLU A 11 -0.03 -30.18 24.31
CA GLU A 11 -0.86 -29.69 25.42
C GLU A 11 -0.38 -30.25 26.75
N THR A 12 -0.30 -31.58 26.86
CA THR A 12 -0.10 -32.26 28.15
C THR A 12 1.37 -32.34 28.56
N ALA A 13 2.27 -32.63 27.61
CA ALA A 13 3.69 -32.86 27.92
C ALA A 13 4.54 -31.58 27.89
N VAL A 14 4.07 -30.50 27.23
CA VAL A 14 4.84 -29.27 27.07
C VAL A 14 4.10 -28.07 27.66
N TYR A 15 2.98 -27.68 27.03
CA TYR A 15 2.32 -26.41 27.32
C TYR A 15 1.78 -26.28 28.74
N ARG A 16 1.08 -27.31 29.25
CA ARG A 16 0.53 -27.31 30.60
C ARG A 16 1.59 -27.40 31.72
N ARG A 17 2.86 -27.62 31.37
CA ARG A 17 3.96 -27.58 32.32
C ARG A 17 4.54 -26.19 32.52
N PHE A 18 4.25 -25.26 31.64
CA PHE A 18 4.65 -23.88 31.83
C PHE A 18 3.72 -23.17 32.83
N ASP A 19 4.25 -22.21 33.55
CA ASP A 19 3.48 -21.31 34.39
C ASP A 19 2.51 -20.47 33.53
N LEU A 20 1.39 -20.07 34.09
CA LEU A 20 0.35 -19.30 33.39
C LEU A 20 0.87 -18.03 32.69
N PRO A 21 1.81 -17.25 33.25
CA PRO A 21 2.40 -16.11 32.53
C PRO A 21 3.12 -16.53 31.26
N ILE A 22 3.86 -17.63 31.27
CA ILE A 22 4.58 -18.15 30.10
C ILE A 22 3.58 -18.72 29.08
N GLN A 23 2.56 -19.47 29.52
CA GLN A 23 1.51 -19.96 28.63
C GLN A 23 0.85 -18.81 27.88
N ARG A 24 0.48 -17.74 28.59
CA ARG A 24 -0.11 -16.54 28.02
C ARG A 24 0.83 -15.84 27.02
N PHE A 25 2.10 -15.69 27.39
CA PHE A 25 3.13 -15.08 26.56
C PHE A 25 3.30 -15.82 25.21
N LEU A 26 3.33 -17.16 25.27
CA LEU A 26 3.41 -18.02 24.08
C LEU A 26 2.19 -17.85 23.17
N LEU A 27 0.98 -17.83 23.72
CA LEU A 27 -0.25 -17.65 22.94
C LEU A 27 -0.30 -16.29 22.26
N GLU A 28 0.09 -15.23 22.98
CA GLU A 28 0.03 -13.86 22.45
C GLU A 28 1.03 -13.62 21.32
N LEU A 29 2.15 -14.36 21.29
CA LEU A 29 3.14 -14.28 20.22
C LEU A 29 2.89 -15.26 19.06
N ALA A 30 2.04 -16.27 19.24
CA ALA A 30 1.76 -17.28 18.23
C ALA A 30 1.31 -16.74 16.85
N PRO A 31 0.55 -15.63 16.74
CA PRO A 31 0.18 -15.05 15.45
C PRO A 31 1.38 -14.62 14.60
N PHE A 32 2.48 -14.23 15.21
CA PHE A 32 3.66 -13.71 14.53
C PHE A 32 4.60 -14.85 14.11
N LYS A 33 4.99 -14.90 12.84
CA LYS A 33 5.88 -15.95 12.31
C LYS A 33 7.29 -15.84 12.88
N SER A 34 7.76 -14.60 13.01
CA SER A 34 9.01 -14.24 13.68
C SER A 34 8.78 -12.95 14.45
N PHE A 35 9.52 -12.75 15.51
CA PHE A 35 9.40 -11.57 16.36
C PHE A 35 10.73 -11.29 17.05
N ASP A 36 10.98 -10.03 17.33
CA ASP A 36 12.06 -9.56 18.18
C ASP A 36 11.56 -9.25 19.59
N LEU A 37 12.46 -8.81 20.45
CA LEU A 37 12.13 -8.45 21.82
C LEU A 37 11.13 -7.27 21.89
N ASP A 38 11.25 -6.29 20.96
CA ASP A 38 10.38 -5.11 20.96
C ASP A 38 8.95 -5.48 20.57
N LEU A 39 8.78 -6.32 19.54
CA LEU A 39 7.46 -6.86 19.18
C LEU A 39 6.86 -7.64 20.35
N ALA A 40 7.66 -8.51 20.99
CA ALA A 40 7.20 -9.29 22.13
C ALA A 40 6.71 -8.39 23.27
N ARG A 41 7.43 -7.32 23.60
CA ARG A 41 7.03 -6.32 24.61
C ARG A 41 5.75 -5.59 24.26
N ILE A 42 5.65 -5.10 23.03
CA ILE A 42 4.51 -4.32 22.57
C ILE A 42 3.24 -5.17 22.52
N VAL A 43 3.33 -6.37 21.98
CA VAL A 43 2.17 -7.26 21.81
C VAL A 43 1.67 -7.79 23.14
N THR A 44 2.57 -8.29 23.99
CA THR A 44 2.18 -8.91 25.27
C THR A 44 2.01 -7.88 26.40
N GLY A 45 2.59 -6.70 26.28
CA GLY A 45 2.67 -5.71 27.36
C GLY A 45 3.53 -6.16 28.53
N SER A 46 4.35 -7.19 28.37
CA SER A 46 5.18 -7.75 29.44
C SER A 46 6.50 -6.99 29.56
N HIS A 47 6.76 -6.43 30.75
CA HIS A 47 8.06 -5.83 31.06
C HIS A 47 9.18 -6.87 31.13
N ASN A 48 8.84 -8.13 31.47
CA ASN A 48 9.78 -9.23 31.63
C ASN A 48 9.94 -10.09 30.37
N ALA A 49 9.51 -9.55 29.21
CA ALA A 49 9.56 -10.29 27.93
C ALA A 49 10.97 -10.85 27.62
N GLY A 50 12.05 -10.07 27.90
CA GLY A 50 13.42 -10.52 27.72
C GLY A 50 13.78 -11.73 28.59
N GLU A 51 13.44 -11.69 29.87
CA GLU A 51 13.69 -12.80 30.79
C GLU A 51 12.92 -14.06 30.40
N MET A 52 11.66 -13.89 29.95
CA MET A 52 10.83 -15.00 29.45
C MET A 52 11.42 -15.63 28.19
N LEU A 53 11.88 -14.81 27.21
CA LEU A 53 12.54 -15.30 26.00
C LEU A 53 13.85 -16.04 26.34
N ASP A 54 14.69 -15.47 27.18
CA ASP A 54 15.93 -16.10 27.64
C ASP A 54 15.67 -17.42 28.32
N TRP A 55 14.66 -17.46 29.19
CA TRP A 55 14.29 -18.68 29.90
C TRP A 55 13.78 -19.75 28.93
N LEU A 56 12.88 -19.39 28.00
CA LEU A 56 12.36 -20.29 26.98
C LEU A 56 13.48 -20.87 26.11
N GLN A 57 14.41 -20.02 25.68
CA GLN A 57 15.54 -20.44 24.84
C GLN A 57 16.48 -21.42 25.56
N ARG A 58 16.74 -21.21 26.86
CA ARG A 58 17.64 -22.07 27.66
C ARG A 58 16.99 -23.38 28.09
N ASN A 59 15.69 -23.38 28.32
CA ASN A 59 15.01 -24.51 28.97
C ASN A 59 14.12 -25.31 28.00
N THR A 60 13.96 -24.86 26.75
CA THR A 60 13.11 -25.53 25.78
C THR A 60 13.71 -25.50 24.39
N SER A 61 13.30 -26.45 23.53
CA SER A 61 13.59 -26.43 22.09
C SER A 61 12.45 -25.83 21.29
N MET A 62 11.40 -25.29 21.94
CA MET A 62 10.20 -24.79 21.29
C MET A 62 10.39 -23.40 20.70
N LEU A 63 11.41 -22.66 21.14
CA LEU A 63 11.79 -21.33 20.66
C LEU A 63 13.16 -21.39 19.99
N GLN A 64 13.25 -20.95 18.77
CA GLN A 64 14.50 -20.84 17.99
C GLN A 64 14.89 -19.39 17.86
N TYR A 65 16.18 -19.09 17.97
CA TYR A 65 16.78 -17.78 17.75
C TYR A 65 17.66 -17.82 16.51
N ASP A 66 17.55 -16.81 15.65
CA ASP A 66 18.29 -16.76 14.37
C ASP A 66 19.77 -16.33 14.54
N GLY A 67 20.19 -16.04 15.76
CA GLY A 67 21.56 -15.58 16.07
C GLY A 67 21.79 -14.08 15.86
N VAL A 68 20.78 -13.33 15.36
CA VAL A 68 20.89 -11.89 15.12
C VAL A 68 19.91 -11.12 16.00
N LEU A 69 18.61 -11.21 15.74
CA LEU A 69 17.59 -10.41 16.45
C LEU A 69 16.24 -11.12 16.62
N HIS A 70 15.94 -12.17 15.83
CA HIS A 70 14.58 -12.68 15.74
C HIS A 70 14.43 -14.06 16.39
N PHE A 71 13.31 -14.22 17.03
CA PHE A 71 12.81 -15.48 17.56
C PHE A 71 11.71 -16.02 16.66
N ARG A 72 11.59 -17.34 16.61
CA ARG A 72 10.47 -18.04 15.99
C ARG A 72 10.14 -19.30 16.77
N PHE A 73 8.87 -19.64 16.82
CA PHE A 73 8.48 -20.91 17.38
C PHE A 73 8.86 -22.05 16.45
N TRP A 74 9.15 -23.21 17.06
CA TRP A 74 9.31 -24.44 16.30
C TRP A 74 8.09 -24.67 15.41
N GLU A 75 8.34 -25.09 14.17
CA GLU A 75 7.33 -25.10 13.09
C GLU A 75 6.10 -25.94 13.43
N GLN A 76 6.28 -27.08 14.16
CA GLN A 76 5.18 -27.93 14.58
C GLN A 76 4.47 -27.41 15.84
N PHE A 77 5.15 -26.63 16.69
CA PHE A 77 4.58 -26.13 17.93
C PHE A 77 3.70 -24.89 17.71
N ARG A 78 4.06 -24.03 16.74
CA ARG A 78 3.29 -22.82 16.45
C ARG A 78 1.83 -23.10 16.06
N PRO A 79 1.49 -24.07 15.17
CA PRO A 79 0.09 -24.42 14.87
C PRO A 79 -0.70 -24.86 16.11
N PHE A 80 -0.08 -25.57 17.04
CA PHE A 80 -0.70 -25.91 18.31
C PHE A 80 -1.04 -24.66 19.13
N LEU A 81 -0.09 -23.71 19.25
CA LEU A 81 -0.33 -22.45 19.98
C LEU A 81 -1.46 -21.64 19.34
N LEU A 82 -1.54 -21.58 18.01
CA LEU A 82 -2.63 -20.92 17.29
C LEU A 82 -3.99 -21.59 17.53
N TRP A 83 -4.01 -22.91 17.58
CA TRP A 83 -5.22 -23.68 17.87
C TRP A 83 -5.67 -23.44 19.33
N GLU A 84 -4.75 -23.48 20.30
CA GLU A 84 -5.05 -23.24 21.71
C GLU A 84 -5.49 -21.77 21.94
N MET A 85 -4.82 -20.81 21.30
CA MET A 85 -5.28 -19.42 21.30
C MET A 85 -6.69 -19.29 20.71
N GLY A 86 -7.02 -20.12 19.71
CA GLY A 86 -8.36 -20.22 19.13
C GLY A 86 -9.41 -20.57 20.17
N ARG A 87 -9.08 -21.46 21.09
CA ARG A 87 -9.95 -21.96 22.16
C ARG A 87 -10.03 -21.01 23.37
N GLU A 88 -8.92 -20.45 23.78
CA GLU A 88 -8.80 -19.67 25.04
C GLU A 88 -9.17 -18.19 24.86
N TYR A 89 -8.91 -17.60 23.66
CA TYR A 89 -9.08 -16.16 23.48
C TYR A 89 -10.32 -15.81 22.67
N PRO A 90 -11.13 -14.87 23.20
CA PRO A 90 -12.24 -14.32 22.43
C PRO A 90 -11.73 -13.52 21.21
N PRO A 91 -12.57 -13.34 20.17
CA PRO A 91 -12.20 -12.63 18.95
C PRO A 91 -11.63 -11.21 19.19
N GLU A 92 -12.19 -10.48 20.16
CA GLU A 92 -11.78 -9.12 20.51
C GLU A 92 -10.33 -9.07 20.99
N ARG A 93 -9.94 -10.04 21.83
CA ARG A 93 -8.56 -10.13 22.33
C ARG A 93 -7.59 -10.45 21.20
N LYS A 94 -7.95 -11.35 20.29
CA LYS A 94 -7.13 -11.68 19.10
C LYS A 94 -6.93 -10.45 18.21
N ARG A 95 -8.01 -9.69 17.97
CA ARG A 95 -7.93 -8.42 17.22
C ARG A 95 -7.00 -7.42 17.90
N ALA A 96 -7.14 -7.23 19.20
CA ALA A 96 -6.28 -6.32 19.95
C ALA A 96 -4.79 -6.68 19.88
N LEU A 97 -4.44 -7.98 19.87
CA LEU A 97 -3.06 -8.43 19.66
C LEU A 97 -2.54 -8.06 18.27
N MET A 98 -3.37 -8.27 17.23
CA MET A 98 -3.02 -7.90 15.87
C MET A 98 -2.85 -6.39 15.71
N VAL A 99 -3.70 -5.58 16.34
CA VAL A 99 -3.55 -4.11 16.33
C VAL A 99 -2.22 -3.68 16.94
N ARG A 100 -1.82 -4.27 18.08
CA ARG A 100 -0.51 -3.98 18.68
C ARG A 100 0.66 -4.38 17.78
N GLY A 101 0.55 -5.53 17.12
CA GLY A 101 1.52 -5.95 16.11
C GLY A 101 1.58 -4.97 14.94
N GLY A 102 0.43 -4.49 14.47
CA GLY A 102 0.34 -3.46 13.44
C GLY A 102 1.06 -2.17 13.82
N MET A 103 0.85 -1.69 15.07
CA MET A 103 1.56 -0.53 15.61
C MET A 103 3.08 -0.72 15.61
N TYR A 104 3.56 -1.90 16.02
CA TYR A 104 4.99 -2.20 15.99
C TYR A 104 5.56 -2.11 14.56
N TYR A 105 4.92 -2.79 13.59
CA TYR A 105 5.38 -2.77 12.21
C TYR A 105 5.28 -1.38 11.56
N GLU A 106 4.25 -0.60 11.91
CA GLU A 106 4.13 0.79 11.47
C GLU A 106 5.29 1.66 11.97
N LEU A 107 5.71 1.50 13.24
CA LEU A 107 6.88 2.18 13.82
C LEU A 107 8.20 1.78 13.15
N LYS A 108 8.29 0.57 12.61
CA LYS A 108 9.45 0.07 11.87
C LYS A 108 9.37 0.39 10.36
N GLU A 109 8.33 1.10 9.91
CA GLU A 109 8.05 1.41 8.50
C GLU A 109 7.86 0.14 7.64
N ASP A 110 7.56 -0.99 8.25
CA ASP A 110 7.20 -2.24 7.58
C ASP A 110 5.70 -2.26 7.27
N TYR A 111 5.31 -1.47 6.25
CA TYR A 111 3.91 -1.28 5.87
C TYR A 111 3.18 -2.56 5.45
N PRO A 112 3.79 -3.53 4.73
CA PRO A 112 3.11 -4.77 4.40
C PRO A 112 2.69 -5.57 5.63
N ASN A 113 3.57 -5.75 6.61
CA ASN A 113 3.26 -6.46 7.84
C ASN A 113 2.31 -5.65 8.74
N ALA A 114 2.42 -4.33 8.78
CA ALA A 114 1.48 -3.47 9.48
C ALA A 114 0.05 -3.60 8.92
N LEU A 115 -0.10 -3.54 7.60
CA LEU A 115 -1.39 -3.69 6.92
C LEU A 115 -1.99 -5.09 7.13
N ASP A 116 -1.19 -6.16 7.02
CA ASP A 116 -1.63 -7.53 7.30
C ASP A 116 -2.15 -7.67 8.74
N CYS A 117 -1.50 -7.04 9.70
CA CYS A 117 -1.92 -7.01 11.10
C CYS A 117 -3.20 -6.20 11.30
N TYR A 118 -3.29 -4.97 10.76
CA TYR A 118 -4.48 -4.13 10.91
C TYR A 118 -5.72 -4.72 10.24
N ILE A 119 -5.57 -5.42 9.10
CA ILE A 119 -6.69 -6.14 8.48
C ILE A 119 -7.19 -7.26 9.39
N GLN A 120 -6.29 -8.05 9.97
CA GLN A 120 -6.67 -9.09 10.93
C GLN A 120 -7.25 -8.51 12.23
N GLY A 121 -6.79 -7.33 12.61
CA GLY A 121 -7.33 -6.54 13.71
C GLY A 121 -8.67 -5.85 13.40
N GLN A 122 -9.11 -5.84 12.15
CA GLN A 122 -10.30 -5.12 11.66
C GLN A 122 -10.22 -3.59 11.87
N GLU A 123 -9.01 -3.04 11.88
CA GLU A 123 -8.75 -1.60 12.00
C GLU A 123 -8.73 -0.93 10.62
N HIS A 124 -9.89 -0.88 9.97
CA HIS A 124 -10.04 -0.37 8.60
C HIS A 124 -9.60 1.08 8.46
N ALA A 125 -9.80 1.91 9.48
CA ALA A 125 -9.34 3.30 9.49
C ALA A 125 -7.81 3.39 9.37
N LYS A 126 -7.07 2.52 10.08
CA LYS A 126 -5.61 2.43 9.98
C LYS A 126 -5.15 1.89 8.63
N VAL A 127 -5.85 0.90 8.09
CA VAL A 127 -5.57 0.40 6.74
C VAL A 127 -5.74 1.51 5.71
N SER A 128 -6.84 2.27 5.78
CA SER A 128 -7.11 3.41 4.89
C SER A 128 -6.02 4.48 5.00
N GLU A 129 -5.65 4.88 6.23
CA GLU A 129 -4.58 5.86 6.48
C GLU A 129 -3.24 5.42 5.86
N LEU A 130 -2.84 4.16 6.07
CA LEU A 130 -1.58 3.62 5.55
C LEU A 130 -1.58 3.53 4.03
N LEU A 131 -2.68 3.13 3.41
CA LEU A 131 -2.80 3.06 1.95
C LEU A 131 -2.70 4.46 1.33
N ILE A 132 -3.34 5.46 1.91
CA ILE A 132 -3.26 6.86 1.45
C ILE A 132 -1.83 7.37 1.59
N ARG A 133 -1.20 7.19 2.76
CA ARG A 133 0.17 7.62 3.02
C ARG A 133 1.18 6.93 2.09
N ASN A 134 1.00 5.64 1.86
CA ASN A 134 1.85 4.89 0.93
C ASN A 134 1.70 5.41 -0.50
N ALA A 135 0.49 5.71 -0.95
CA ALA A 135 0.23 6.29 -2.27
C ALA A 135 0.86 7.69 -2.44
N GLU A 136 0.95 8.47 -1.39
CA GLU A 136 1.59 9.79 -1.40
C GLU A 136 3.11 9.70 -1.38
N THR A 137 3.66 8.72 -0.67
CA THR A 137 5.11 8.48 -0.59
C THR A 137 5.66 7.85 -1.86
N PHE A 138 4.90 6.92 -2.46
CA PHE A 138 5.27 6.19 -3.67
C PHE A 138 4.23 6.38 -4.77
N PRO A 139 4.19 7.54 -5.42
CA PRO A 139 3.10 7.91 -6.33
C PRO A 139 3.12 7.16 -7.67
N GLY A 140 4.03 6.21 -7.87
CA GLY A 140 4.09 5.36 -9.06
C GLY A 140 2.95 4.34 -9.11
N MET A 141 2.53 3.96 -10.33
CA MET A 141 1.42 3.01 -10.52
C MET A 141 1.71 1.61 -9.97
N ALA A 142 2.97 1.20 -9.93
CA ALA A 142 3.39 -0.10 -9.41
C ALA A 142 2.94 -0.32 -7.95
N HIS A 143 2.95 0.72 -7.13
CA HIS A 143 2.55 0.61 -5.73
C HIS A 143 1.08 0.20 -5.57
N TYR A 144 0.18 0.66 -6.42
CA TYR A 144 -1.23 0.24 -6.36
C TYR A 144 -1.36 -1.27 -6.54
N ARG A 145 -0.57 -1.87 -7.45
CA ARG A 145 -0.58 -3.31 -7.63
C ARG A 145 -0.03 -4.07 -6.43
N GLU A 146 1.01 -3.58 -5.81
CA GLU A 146 1.56 -4.17 -4.57
C GLU A 146 0.55 -4.12 -3.41
N MET A 147 -0.25 -3.05 -3.36
CA MET A 147 -1.26 -2.82 -2.33
C MET A 147 -2.65 -3.37 -2.67
N GLU A 148 -2.84 -3.98 -3.85
CA GLU A 148 -4.14 -4.46 -4.34
C GLU A 148 -4.89 -5.31 -3.31
N LYS A 149 -4.21 -6.28 -2.69
CA LYS A 149 -4.84 -7.19 -1.71
C LYS A 149 -5.45 -6.46 -0.51
N TYR A 150 -4.91 -5.30 -0.15
CA TYR A 150 -5.39 -4.49 0.97
C TYR A 150 -6.57 -3.61 0.56
N TYR A 151 -6.51 -2.96 -0.61
CA TYR A 151 -7.64 -2.22 -1.17
C TYR A 151 -8.88 -3.11 -1.29
N ARG A 152 -8.73 -4.34 -1.80
CA ARG A 152 -9.85 -5.28 -1.98
C ARG A 152 -10.43 -5.83 -0.67
N LYS A 153 -9.73 -5.68 0.45
CA LYS A 153 -10.23 -6.11 1.78
C LYS A 153 -10.93 -4.99 2.55
N LEU A 154 -10.81 -3.75 2.10
CA LEU A 154 -11.57 -2.65 2.69
C LEU A 154 -13.06 -2.77 2.34
N PRO A 155 -13.95 -2.45 3.27
CA PRO A 155 -15.36 -2.24 2.97
C PRO A 155 -15.56 -1.14 1.92
N GLU A 156 -16.52 -1.32 1.03
CA GLU A 156 -16.83 -0.32 0.00
C GLU A 156 -17.18 1.05 0.59
N SER A 157 -17.84 1.07 1.75
CA SER A 157 -18.16 2.30 2.49
C SER A 157 -16.92 3.11 2.86
N ASP A 158 -15.83 2.43 3.25
CA ASP A 158 -14.59 3.08 3.67
C ASP A 158 -13.83 3.64 2.45
N ILE A 159 -13.91 2.93 1.33
CA ILE A 159 -13.35 3.40 0.05
C ILE A 159 -14.10 4.65 -0.42
N LEU A 160 -15.45 4.61 -0.42
CA LEU A 160 -16.29 5.74 -0.85
C LEU A 160 -16.15 6.99 0.05
N ALA A 161 -15.69 6.82 1.28
CA ALA A 161 -15.43 7.94 2.19
C ALA A 161 -14.18 8.76 1.84
N SER A 162 -13.30 8.25 0.96
CA SER A 162 -12.02 8.89 0.66
C SER A 162 -11.76 9.03 -0.84
N PRO A 163 -11.60 10.26 -1.36
CA PRO A 163 -11.24 10.49 -2.76
C PRO A 163 -9.95 9.77 -3.17
N ALA A 164 -9.00 9.63 -2.23
CA ALA A 164 -7.74 8.94 -2.47
C ALA A 164 -7.92 7.43 -2.67
N LEU A 165 -8.79 6.80 -1.89
CA LEU A 165 -9.09 5.38 -2.02
C LEU A 165 -9.94 5.09 -3.27
N ILE A 166 -10.90 5.97 -3.60
CA ILE A 166 -11.68 5.86 -4.85
C ILE A 166 -10.74 5.94 -6.06
N GLN A 167 -9.83 6.91 -6.09
CA GLN A 167 -8.79 7.01 -7.13
C GLN A 167 -7.97 5.72 -7.20
N GLY A 168 -7.51 5.22 -6.05
CA GLY A 168 -6.72 3.98 -5.97
C GLY A 168 -7.45 2.78 -6.58
N MET A 169 -8.73 2.62 -6.30
CA MET A 169 -9.55 1.56 -6.88
C MET A 169 -9.73 1.71 -8.40
N SER A 170 -9.95 2.92 -8.90
CA SER A 170 -10.01 3.17 -10.35
C SER A 170 -8.70 2.79 -11.04
N MET A 171 -7.56 3.18 -10.46
CA MET A 171 -6.23 2.83 -10.96
C MET A 171 -5.97 1.32 -10.92
N LEU A 172 -6.34 0.64 -9.83
CA LEU A 172 -6.19 -0.80 -9.71
C LEU A 172 -6.98 -1.57 -10.75
N CYS A 173 -8.23 -1.20 -10.97
CA CYS A 173 -9.06 -1.82 -12.00
C CYS A 173 -8.44 -1.60 -13.40
N ALA A 174 -7.95 -0.41 -13.69
CA ALA A 174 -7.27 -0.13 -14.95
C ALA A 174 -5.99 -0.96 -15.14
N LEU A 175 -5.20 -1.16 -14.08
CA LEU A 175 -3.98 -1.97 -14.10
C LEU A 175 -4.20 -3.45 -14.41
N VAL A 176 -5.36 -3.98 -14.04
CA VAL A 176 -5.76 -5.36 -14.37
C VAL A 176 -6.65 -5.44 -15.60
N MET A 177 -6.74 -4.36 -16.39
CA MET A 177 -7.55 -4.23 -17.61
C MET A 177 -9.07 -4.37 -17.37
N ASP A 178 -9.53 -4.20 -16.13
CA ASP A 178 -10.94 -4.06 -15.80
C ASP A 178 -11.36 -2.60 -16.00
N TYR A 179 -11.54 -2.22 -17.25
CA TYR A 179 -11.87 -0.83 -17.59
C TYR A 179 -13.29 -0.44 -17.18
N GLU A 180 -14.23 -1.37 -17.12
CA GLU A 180 -15.57 -1.11 -16.61
C GLU A 180 -15.55 -0.80 -15.11
N GLY A 181 -14.82 -1.59 -14.34
CA GLY A 181 -14.60 -1.34 -12.92
C GLY A 181 -13.87 -0.01 -12.68
N SER A 182 -12.87 0.32 -13.51
CA SER A 182 -12.16 1.59 -13.44
C SER A 182 -13.10 2.79 -13.66
N GLU A 183 -13.95 2.75 -14.69
CA GLU A 183 -14.92 3.81 -14.99
C GLU A 183 -16.03 3.90 -13.92
N ARG A 184 -16.43 2.78 -13.31
CA ARG A 184 -17.35 2.79 -12.18
C ARG A 184 -16.77 3.61 -11.01
N TRP A 185 -15.54 3.32 -10.60
CA TRP A 185 -14.88 4.06 -9.52
C TRP A 185 -14.60 5.53 -9.89
N TYR A 186 -14.27 5.79 -11.15
CA TYR A 186 -14.17 7.16 -11.65
C TYR A 186 -15.50 7.91 -11.49
N GLY A 187 -16.63 7.27 -11.83
CA GLY A 187 -17.97 7.84 -11.62
C GLY A 187 -18.29 8.10 -10.15
N GLU A 188 -17.84 7.24 -9.22
CA GLU A 188 -17.99 7.50 -7.77
C GLU A 188 -17.17 8.74 -7.34
N LEU A 189 -15.98 8.94 -7.90
CA LEU A 189 -15.19 10.15 -7.64
C LEU A 189 -15.86 11.41 -8.20
N GLN A 190 -16.51 11.32 -9.37
CA GLN A 190 -17.32 12.43 -9.92
C GLN A 190 -18.46 12.80 -8.97
N LYS A 191 -19.23 11.81 -8.50
CA LYS A 191 -20.28 12.03 -7.52
C LYS A 191 -19.77 12.67 -6.24
N PHE A 192 -18.59 12.22 -5.74
CA PHE A 192 -17.96 12.84 -4.58
C PHE A 192 -17.68 14.33 -4.81
N VAL A 193 -17.14 14.68 -5.98
CA VAL A 193 -16.88 16.08 -6.37
C VAL A 193 -18.15 16.91 -6.42
N GLU A 194 -19.25 16.36 -6.95
CA GLU A 194 -20.55 17.04 -7.05
C GLU A 194 -21.15 17.38 -5.69
N HIS A 195 -20.92 16.52 -4.69
CA HIS A 195 -21.42 16.74 -3.33
C HIS A 195 -20.56 17.70 -2.49
N CYS A 196 -19.37 18.05 -2.95
CA CYS A 196 -18.44 18.94 -2.25
C CYS A 196 -18.53 20.37 -2.72
N GLY A 197 -18.42 21.33 -1.78
CA GLY A 197 -18.30 22.74 -2.08
C GLY A 197 -17.03 23.08 -2.90
N ARG A 198 -17.11 24.15 -3.74
CA ARG A 198 -15.96 24.59 -4.56
C ARG A 198 -14.71 24.96 -3.74
N GLN A 199 -14.89 25.49 -2.56
CA GLN A 199 -13.79 25.94 -1.68
C GLN A 199 -13.40 24.91 -0.62
N ASP A 200 -14.15 23.82 -0.51
CA ASP A 200 -13.86 22.76 0.43
C ASP A 200 -12.52 22.06 0.08
N ALA A 201 -11.70 21.79 1.09
CA ALA A 201 -10.40 21.14 0.93
C ALA A 201 -10.55 19.74 0.34
N ALA A 202 -11.52 18.97 0.81
CA ALA A 202 -11.82 17.63 0.27
C ALA A 202 -12.30 17.71 -1.19
N GLY A 203 -13.11 18.72 -1.52
CA GLY A 203 -13.56 18.95 -2.89
C GLY A 203 -12.41 19.35 -3.83
N LYS A 204 -11.46 20.17 -3.37
CA LYS A 204 -10.23 20.50 -4.14
C LYS A 204 -9.36 19.28 -4.38
N GLN A 205 -9.17 18.45 -3.37
CA GLN A 205 -8.46 17.18 -3.50
C GLN A 205 -9.15 16.24 -4.49
N ALA A 206 -10.46 16.06 -4.34
CA ALA A 206 -11.24 15.16 -5.20
C ALA A 206 -11.17 15.60 -6.68
N ARG A 207 -11.31 16.90 -6.96
CA ARG A 207 -11.15 17.45 -8.30
C ARG A 207 -9.74 17.24 -8.88
N GLY A 208 -8.70 17.43 -8.05
CA GLY A 208 -7.33 17.16 -8.46
C GLY A 208 -7.09 15.69 -8.80
N ARG A 209 -7.65 14.77 -8.01
CA ARG A 209 -7.57 13.33 -8.27
C ARG A 209 -8.36 12.92 -9.51
N LEU A 210 -9.51 13.53 -9.75
CA LEU A 210 -10.30 13.30 -10.95
C LEU A 210 -9.52 13.76 -12.20
N ALA A 211 -8.96 14.98 -12.15
CA ALA A 211 -8.12 15.51 -13.23
C ALA A 211 -6.88 14.62 -13.47
N TRP A 212 -6.30 14.04 -12.41
CA TRP A 212 -5.22 13.10 -12.55
C TRP A 212 -5.66 11.79 -13.23
N LEU A 213 -6.82 11.25 -12.89
CA LEU A 213 -7.37 10.06 -13.57
C LEU A 213 -7.63 10.33 -15.07
N ASP A 214 -8.11 11.51 -15.42
CA ASP A 214 -8.27 11.90 -16.83
C ASP A 214 -6.96 11.84 -17.62
N ILE A 215 -5.85 12.17 -16.97
CA ILE A 215 -4.53 12.14 -17.59
C ILE A 215 -3.93 10.73 -17.56
N SER A 216 -4.10 9.97 -16.47
CA SER A 216 -3.34 8.76 -16.22
C SER A 216 -4.00 7.47 -16.67
N LEU A 217 -5.34 7.41 -16.77
CA LEU A 217 -6.04 6.18 -17.12
C LEU A 217 -5.74 5.74 -18.55
N PRO A 218 -5.30 4.48 -18.76
CA PRO A 218 -4.89 4.01 -20.08
C PRO A 218 -6.02 4.01 -21.10
N GLN A 219 -7.25 3.64 -20.71
CA GLN A 219 -8.41 3.59 -21.59
C GLN A 219 -8.86 4.96 -22.14
N ARG A 220 -8.44 6.05 -21.49
CA ARG A 220 -8.74 7.41 -21.96
C ARG A 220 -7.83 7.88 -23.09
N GLY A 221 -6.82 7.07 -23.47
CA GLY A 221 -5.91 7.36 -24.55
C GLY A 221 -5.07 8.61 -24.32
N VAL A 222 -4.41 9.07 -25.37
CA VAL A 222 -3.50 10.24 -25.35
C VAL A 222 -4.04 11.43 -26.16
N ASN A 223 -5.01 11.21 -27.02
CA ASN A 223 -5.48 12.25 -27.97
C ASN A 223 -6.11 13.46 -27.27
N GLY A 224 -6.79 13.26 -26.14
CA GLY A 224 -7.40 14.33 -25.35
C GLY A 224 -6.43 15.08 -24.42
N LEU A 225 -5.19 14.62 -24.23
CA LEU A 225 -4.28 15.22 -23.27
C LEU A 225 -3.84 16.64 -23.62
N THR A 226 -3.78 16.97 -24.91
CA THR A 226 -3.48 18.33 -25.38
C THR A 226 -4.52 19.36 -24.94
N GLU A 227 -5.75 18.93 -24.66
CA GLU A 227 -6.83 19.76 -24.13
C GLU A 227 -6.93 19.66 -22.61
N THR A 228 -6.77 18.45 -22.07
CA THR A 228 -6.90 18.16 -20.64
C THR A 228 -5.80 18.82 -19.83
N ILE A 229 -4.53 18.71 -20.25
CA ILE A 229 -3.40 19.26 -19.48
C ILE A 229 -3.47 20.78 -19.33
N PRO A 230 -3.73 21.58 -20.39
CA PRO A 230 -3.92 23.03 -20.23
C PRO A 230 -5.15 23.39 -19.37
N ALA A 231 -6.22 22.58 -19.41
CA ALA A 231 -7.40 22.80 -18.59
C ALA A 231 -7.08 22.56 -17.09
N VAL A 232 -6.40 21.46 -16.76
CA VAL A 232 -5.95 21.16 -15.41
C VAL A 232 -4.99 22.23 -14.90
N PHE A 233 -4.06 22.70 -15.75
CA PHE A 233 -3.15 23.78 -15.40
C PHE A 233 -3.88 25.07 -15.02
N ARG A 234 -4.92 25.47 -15.77
CA ARG A 234 -5.76 26.62 -15.43
C ARG A 234 -6.44 26.47 -14.06
N LEU A 235 -6.96 25.27 -13.75
CA LEU A 235 -7.56 24.99 -12.45
C LEU A 235 -6.54 25.10 -11.31
N LEU A 236 -5.29 24.66 -11.54
CA LEU A 236 -4.19 24.80 -10.59
C LEU A 236 -3.84 26.27 -10.34
N MET A 237 -3.69 27.06 -11.39
CA MET A 237 -3.38 28.48 -11.27
C MET A 237 -4.48 29.25 -10.54
N ASN A 238 -5.73 28.85 -10.69
CA ASN A 238 -6.88 29.42 -9.99
C ASN A 238 -7.04 28.88 -8.55
N LYS A 239 -6.18 27.96 -8.10
CA LYS A 239 -6.27 27.27 -6.80
C LYS A 239 -7.59 26.53 -6.56
N GLU A 240 -8.21 26.05 -7.63
CA GLU A 240 -9.46 25.30 -7.59
C GLU A 240 -9.26 23.79 -7.38
N VAL A 241 -8.03 23.31 -7.59
CA VAL A 241 -7.63 21.90 -7.41
C VAL A 241 -6.33 21.80 -6.64
N THR A 242 -6.16 20.66 -5.98
CA THR A 242 -4.88 20.22 -5.40
C THR A 242 -4.56 18.87 -6.02
N LEU A 243 -3.49 18.79 -6.81
CA LEU A 243 -3.07 17.52 -7.41
C LEU A 243 -2.52 16.59 -6.33
N PRO A 244 -2.82 15.27 -6.42
CA PRO A 244 -2.14 14.28 -5.61
C PRO A 244 -0.66 14.22 -5.97
N SER A 245 0.15 13.65 -5.09
CA SER A 245 1.51 13.23 -5.46
C SER A 245 1.44 12.27 -6.64
N PHE A 246 2.28 12.49 -7.64
CA PHE A 246 2.34 11.64 -8.83
C PHE A 246 3.77 11.52 -9.32
N SER A 247 4.06 10.44 -10.03
CA SER A 247 5.30 10.23 -10.75
C SER A 247 4.99 10.12 -12.23
N VAL A 248 5.73 10.85 -13.05
CA VAL A 248 5.65 10.78 -14.51
C VAL A 248 6.72 9.86 -15.09
N THR A 249 7.71 9.51 -14.27
CA THR A 249 8.77 8.57 -14.62
C THR A 249 8.63 7.29 -13.81
N SER A 250 8.91 6.17 -14.43
CA SER A 250 8.96 4.88 -13.77
C SER A 250 10.09 4.05 -14.37
N ALA A 251 10.76 3.30 -13.52
CA ALA A 251 11.73 2.28 -13.95
C ALA A 251 11.04 1.09 -14.66
N LEU A 252 9.70 1.01 -14.62
CA LEU A 252 8.93 -0.04 -15.27
C LEU A 252 8.58 0.37 -16.71
N PRO A 253 8.49 -0.58 -17.65
CA PRO A 253 7.98 -0.32 -18.98
C PRO A 253 6.60 0.33 -18.95
N SER A 254 6.28 1.18 -19.91
CA SER A 254 5.02 1.94 -19.98
C SER A 254 3.78 1.05 -19.89
N ILE A 255 3.84 -0.16 -20.46
CA ILE A 255 2.77 -1.15 -20.37
C ILE A 255 2.51 -1.60 -18.93
N MET A 256 3.54 -1.66 -18.08
CA MET A 256 3.42 -2.01 -16.67
C MET A 256 3.01 -0.81 -15.80
N ASN A 257 3.12 0.40 -16.34
CA ASN A 257 2.70 1.65 -15.71
C ASN A 257 1.25 2.04 -16.04
N GLY A 258 0.44 1.12 -16.50
CA GLY A 258 -0.93 1.38 -16.88
C GLY A 258 -1.17 1.41 -18.39
N GLY A 259 -0.15 1.09 -19.18
CA GLY A 259 -0.29 0.75 -20.59
C GLY A 259 -0.77 1.87 -21.52
N LYS A 260 -0.60 3.15 -21.12
CA LYS A 260 -0.93 4.25 -22.02
C LYS A 260 0.05 4.27 -23.18
N ASP A 261 -0.46 4.09 -24.41
CA ASP A 261 0.36 4.13 -25.62
C ASP A 261 0.62 5.59 -26.03
N PHE A 262 1.87 6.00 -25.95
CA PHE A 262 2.36 7.31 -26.38
C PHE A 262 2.97 7.30 -27.78
N SER A 263 2.88 6.20 -28.54
CA SER A 263 3.50 6.09 -29.85
C SER A 263 3.00 7.16 -30.84
N ASP A 264 1.74 7.55 -30.76
CA ASP A 264 1.20 8.64 -31.58
C ASP A 264 1.77 10.03 -31.19
N TRP A 265 2.29 10.16 -29.99
CA TRP A 265 2.88 11.42 -29.55
C TRP A 265 4.29 11.62 -30.09
N SER A 266 5.05 10.56 -30.29
CA SER A 266 6.38 10.63 -30.88
C SER A 266 6.37 11.29 -32.27
N LYS A 267 5.25 11.21 -32.98
CA LYS A 267 5.04 11.86 -34.26
C LYS A 267 4.82 13.40 -34.18
N ARG A 268 4.59 13.90 -32.98
CA ARG A 268 4.28 15.32 -32.71
C ARG A 268 5.11 15.90 -31.55
N ASP A 269 6.29 15.37 -31.35
CA ASP A 269 7.16 15.71 -30.20
C ASP A 269 7.38 17.22 -30.03
N ASP A 270 7.55 17.93 -31.14
CA ASP A 270 7.80 19.37 -31.12
C ASP A 270 6.58 20.16 -30.59
N LEU A 271 5.39 19.77 -31.02
CA LEU A 271 4.15 20.38 -30.56
C LEU A 271 3.89 20.11 -29.08
N LEU A 272 4.13 18.87 -28.65
CA LEU A 272 3.99 18.44 -27.26
C LEU A 272 4.96 19.16 -26.34
N TYR A 273 6.25 19.20 -26.71
CA TYR A 273 7.25 19.90 -25.95
C TYR A 273 6.87 21.37 -25.74
N ARG A 274 6.49 22.07 -26.82
CA ARG A 274 6.08 23.48 -26.73
C ARG A 274 4.82 23.69 -25.90
N THR A 275 3.87 22.75 -25.95
CA THR A 275 2.59 22.86 -25.23
C THR A 275 2.75 22.51 -23.74
N LEU A 276 3.54 21.48 -23.43
CA LEU A 276 3.65 20.94 -22.09
C LEU A 276 4.78 21.56 -21.25
N ARG A 277 5.80 22.16 -21.91
CA ARG A 277 6.97 22.70 -21.21
C ARG A 277 6.57 23.70 -20.13
N VAL A 278 5.78 24.70 -20.45
CA VAL A 278 5.42 25.77 -19.48
C VAL A 278 4.60 25.23 -18.31
N PRO A 279 3.52 24.45 -18.49
CA PRO A 279 2.79 23.83 -17.40
C PRO A 279 3.67 22.95 -16.52
N VAL A 280 4.52 22.11 -17.12
CA VAL A 280 5.38 21.18 -16.39
C VAL A 280 6.46 21.92 -15.60
N GLU A 281 7.18 22.86 -16.21
CA GLU A 281 8.18 23.69 -15.53
C GLU A 281 7.57 24.50 -14.36
N THR A 282 6.32 24.94 -14.50
CA THR A 282 5.64 25.71 -13.45
C THR A 282 5.25 24.86 -12.26
N VAL A 283 4.85 23.62 -12.47
CA VAL A 283 4.37 22.70 -11.41
C VAL A 283 5.51 21.91 -10.77
N LEU A 284 6.45 21.40 -11.60
CA LEU A 284 7.52 20.50 -11.17
C LEU A 284 8.91 21.16 -11.12
N GLY A 285 9.03 22.42 -11.54
CA GLY A 285 10.29 23.12 -11.66
C GLY A 285 11.06 22.76 -12.95
N ARG A 286 12.11 23.53 -13.25
CA ARG A 286 12.91 23.37 -14.49
C ARG A 286 13.61 22.02 -14.59
N ASP A 287 13.94 21.43 -13.45
CA ASP A 287 14.61 20.15 -13.36
C ASP A 287 13.64 18.99 -13.09
N GLY A 288 12.34 19.22 -13.31
CA GLY A 288 11.30 18.20 -13.13
C GLY A 288 11.56 16.96 -13.99
N LEU A 289 11.41 15.78 -13.43
CA LEU A 289 11.62 14.48 -14.08
C LEU A 289 10.88 14.37 -15.43
N CYS A 290 9.71 15.03 -15.53
CA CYS A 290 8.93 15.07 -16.75
C CYS A 290 9.67 15.71 -17.94
N LEU A 291 10.53 16.70 -17.70
CA LEU A 291 11.34 17.33 -18.74
C LEU A 291 12.47 16.43 -19.19
N GLY A 292 13.04 15.62 -18.27
CA GLY A 292 14.01 14.60 -18.61
C GLY A 292 13.44 13.56 -19.56
N ASP A 293 12.23 13.08 -19.30
CA ASP A 293 11.56 12.09 -20.15
C ASP A 293 11.17 12.68 -21.53
N CYS A 294 10.67 13.91 -21.58
CA CYS A 294 10.42 14.60 -22.83
C CYS A 294 11.74 14.81 -23.61
N GLY A 295 12.83 15.14 -22.93
CA GLY A 295 14.16 15.27 -23.52
C GLY A 295 14.73 13.95 -24.03
N ILE A 296 14.49 12.84 -23.32
CA ILE A 296 14.91 11.50 -23.73
C ILE A 296 14.11 11.05 -24.97
N CYS A 297 12.79 11.29 -25.02
CA CYS A 297 12.00 11.00 -26.20
C CYS A 297 12.53 11.78 -27.43
N LEU A 298 12.86 13.06 -27.29
CA LEU A 298 13.44 13.86 -28.36
C LEU A 298 14.82 13.36 -28.79
N LEU A 299 15.66 12.87 -27.85
CA LEU A 299 16.98 12.30 -28.16
C LEU A 299 16.88 10.97 -28.92
N TYR A 300 15.91 10.13 -28.58
CA TYR A 300 15.72 8.83 -29.25
C TYR A 300 14.98 8.95 -30.58
N THR A 301 14.18 9.98 -30.78
CA THR A 301 13.44 10.22 -32.03
C THR A 301 14.15 11.16 -33.00
N SER A 302 15.20 11.86 -32.55
CA SER A 302 16.05 12.67 -33.44
C SER A 302 16.90 11.73 -34.29
N PRO A 303 16.96 11.93 -35.62
CA PRO A 303 17.84 11.12 -36.47
C PRO A 303 19.27 11.24 -36.00
N SER A 304 19.93 10.12 -35.79
CA SER A 304 21.33 10.09 -35.41
C SER A 304 22.17 10.87 -36.44
N PRO A 305 23.20 11.60 -36.02
CA PRO A 305 24.14 12.24 -36.98
C PRO A 305 24.75 11.26 -37.99
N ARG A 306 24.59 9.93 -37.77
CA ARG A 306 24.97 8.87 -38.70
C ARG A 306 23.93 8.58 -39.77
N ASP A 307 22.67 8.96 -39.55
CA ASP A 307 21.57 8.70 -40.48
C ASP A 307 21.38 9.88 -41.47
N THR A 308 22.17 10.94 -41.34
CA THR A 308 22.16 12.14 -42.21
C THR A 308 23.34 12.17 -43.17
N ARG A 309 23.95 11.02 -43.52
CA ARG A 309 24.91 10.90 -44.58
C ARG A 309 24.42 10.11 -45.77
#